data_545525929140404fb44444afda957034
#
_entry.id   545525929140404fb44444afda957034
#
_cell.length_a   1.000
_cell.length_b   1.000
_cell.length_c   1.000
_cell.angle_alpha   90.00
_cell.angle_beta   90.00
_cell.angle_gamma   90.00
#
_symmetry.space_group_name_H-M   'P 1'
#
loop_
_entity.id
_entity.type
_entity.pdbx_description
1 polymer ?
#
loop_
_entity_poly.entity_id
_entity_poly.type
_entity_poly.pdbx_seq_one_letter_code
_entity_poly.pdbx_strand_id
1 'polypeptide(L)'
;MCGYRIELHYVGVDSVDIAKKRIAQRVANGGHGIPDKDVERRYVESLGRLLEVIQLVDIAILYDNSCRFDRFAVFEYGKLKTVENQQPFWWINICELPLTEQVHTIEEIYALPEEKRAELIDGQIYETEPPSILHQRISIALANKIAGYIDSKKGDCKVFHAPLAVFLNNDNTTYVEPDISVICDNNKIDDRGCNGAPDMAIEIVSKSSQHMDYLIKLFKYRTAGVREYWIVNPMKRTVLVYIFGENEDSTQYVFEDDIPVGIYSDLTINLSELLN
;
A
#
# COMPACT_ATOMS: atom_id res chain seq x y z
N MET A 1 -13.72 7.62 36.01
CA MET A 1 -13.75 7.03 34.66
C MET A 1 -13.96 5.55 34.82
N CYS A 2 -15.06 4.98 34.35
CA CYS A 2 -15.22 3.52 34.30
C CYS A 2 -14.32 3.04 33.14
N GLY A 3 -13.14 2.52 33.49
CA GLY A 3 -12.18 2.03 32.53
C GLY A 3 -12.61 0.66 32.00
N TYR A 4 -13.05 0.59 30.76
CA TYR A 4 -13.11 -0.68 30.04
C TYR A 4 -11.69 -1.05 29.61
N ARG A 5 -11.37 -2.35 29.66
CA ARG A 5 -10.17 -2.92 29.05
C ARG A 5 -10.56 -3.43 27.67
N ILE A 6 -9.86 -2.98 26.64
CA ILE A 6 -10.10 -3.38 25.26
C ILE A 6 -9.11 -4.47 24.89
N GLU A 7 -9.62 -5.60 24.46
CA GLU A 7 -8.82 -6.75 24.04
C GLU A 7 -9.13 -7.11 22.58
N LEU A 8 -8.12 -7.09 21.71
CA LEU A 8 -8.18 -7.47 20.32
C LEU A 8 -7.72 -8.93 20.15
N HIS A 9 -8.53 -9.77 19.55
CA HIS A 9 -8.12 -11.09 19.07
C HIS A 9 -8.12 -11.07 17.54
N TYR A 10 -6.96 -11.10 16.94
CA TYR A 10 -6.80 -11.11 15.49
C TYR A 10 -6.37 -12.46 14.98
N VAL A 11 -7.06 -12.98 13.96
CA VAL A 11 -6.78 -14.26 13.33
C VAL A 11 -6.40 -14.03 11.88
N GLY A 12 -5.13 -14.22 11.55
CA GLY A 12 -4.61 -14.08 10.20
C GLY A 12 -4.43 -15.41 9.46
N VAL A 13 -4.25 -15.32 8.15
CA VAL A 13 -3.89 -16.43 7.26
C VAL A 13 -2.88 -15.94 6.22
N ASP A 14 -2.01 -16.83 5.72
CA ASP A 14 -0.87 -16.47 4.85
C ASP A 14 -1.27 -15.95 3.47
N SER A 15 -2.51 -16.18 3.03
CA SER A 15 -2.95 -15.66 1.73
C SER A 15 -4.46 -15.48 1.63
N VAL A 16 -4.86 -14.60 0.73
CA VAL A 16 -6.27 -14.41 0.37
C VAL A 16 -6.90 -15.70 -0.20
N ASP A 17 -6.12 -16.55 -0.88
CA ASP A 17 -6.59 -17.82 -1.44
C ASP A 17 -6.99 -18.81 -0.34
N ILE A 18 -6.26 -18.83 0.79
CA ILE A 18 -6.64 -19.61 1.97
C ILE A 18 -7.96 -19.09 2.54
N ALA A 19 -8.12 -17.76 2.64
CA ALA A 19 -9.36 -17.15 3.11
C ALA A 19 -10.55 -17.51 2.20
N LYS A 20 -10.40 -17.41 0.87
CA LYS A 20 -11.43 -17.79 -0.11
C LYS A 20 -11.80 -19.28 0.00
N LYS A 21 -10.81 -20.19 0.04
CA LYS A 21 -11.05 -21.63 0.18
C LYS A 21 -11.86 -21.96 1.44
N ARG A 22 -11.57 -21.30 2.56
CA ARG A 22 -12.31 -21.51 3.82
C ARG A 22 -13.74 -21.00 3.76
N ILE A 23 -13.96 -19.86 3.09
CA ILE A 23 -15.30 -19.32 2.86
C ILE A 23 -16.09 -20.29 1.97
N ALA A 24 -15.48 -20.77 0.87
CA ALA A 24 -16.12 -21.77 0.00
C ALA A 24 -16.49 -23.04 0.75
N GLN A 25 -15.60 -23.56 1.61
CA GLN A 25 -15.88 -24.73 2.45
C GLN A 25 -17.00 -24.46 3.47
N ARG A 26 -17.02 -23.26 4.08
CA ARG A 26 -18.09 -22.83 4.98
C ARG A 26 -19.44 -22.79 4.26
N VAL A 27 -19.47 -22.27 3.04
CA VAL A 27 -20.68 -22.23 2.20
C VAL A 27 -21.16 -23.64 1.86
N ALA A 28 -20.24 -24.54 1.48
CA ALA A 28 -20.57 -25.95 1.22
C ALA A 28 -21.18 -26.66 2.45
N ASN A 29 -20.84 -26.19 3.66
CA ASN A 29 -21.39 -26.69 4.92
C ASN A 29 -22.64 -25.92 5.40
N GLY A 30 -23.31 -25.15 4.51
CA GLY A 30 -24.56 -24.43 4.80
C GLY A 30 -24.38 -23.03 5.42
N GLY A 31 -23.18 -22.49 5.44
CA GLY A 31 -22.89 -21.13 5.91
C GLY A 31 -23.10 -20.07 4.82
N HIS A 32 -23.05 -18.79 5.22
CA HIS A 32 -23.18 -17.67 4.30
C HIS A 32 -21.87 -17.42 3.55
N GLY A 33 -21.98 -17.15 2.23
CA GLY A 33 -20.88 -16.76 1.37
C GLY A 33 -20.59 -15.28 1.45
N ILE A 34 -19.38 -14.93 1.04
CA ILE A 34 -18.93 -13.56 0.78
C ILE A 34 -18.37 -13.58 -0.63
N PRO A 35 -18.69 -12.61 -1.50
CA PRO A 35 -18.09 -12.52 -2.83
C PRO A 35 -16.55 -12.46 -2.75
N ASP A 36 -15.86 -13.16 -3.65
CA ASP A 36 -14.40 -13.24 -3.66
C ASP A 36 -13.73 -11.85 -3.63
N LYS A 37 -14.30 -10.90 -4.38
CA LYS A 37 -13.88 -9.51 -4.42
C LYS A 37 -13.89 -8.83 -3.04
N ASP A 38 -14.92 -9.09 -2.24
CA ASP A 38 -15.01 -8.57 -0.87
C ASP A 38 -14.03 -9.26 0.08
N VAL A 39 -13.73 -10.54 -0.16
CA VAL A 39 -12.72 -11.27 0.62
C VAL A 39 -11.34 -10.68 0.37
N GLU A 40 -11.00 -10.42 -0.89
CA GLU A 40 -9.73 -9.79 -1.29
C GLU A 40 -9.56 -8.43 -0.64
N ARG A 41 -10.55 -7.55 -0.80
CA ARG A 41 -10.55 -6.22 -0.22
C ARG A 41 -10.37 -6.26 1.30
N ARG A 42 -11.21 -7.04 2.00
CA ARG A 42 -11.17 -7.13 3.47
C ARG A 42 -9.87 -7.74 4.00
N TYR A 43 -9.28 -8.70 3.25
CA TYR A 43 -8.00 -9.29 3.61
C TYR A 43 -6.90 -8.22 3.67
N VAL A 44 -6.78 -7.42 2.62
CA VAL A 44 -5.78 -6.35 2.53
C VAL A 44 -6.05 -5.25 3.58
N GLU A 45 -7.30 -4.77 3.68
CA GLU A 45 -7.67 -3.72 4.64
C GLU A 45 -7.44 -4.13 6.10
N SER A 46 -7.74 -5.38 6.45
CA SER A 46 -7.58 -5.85 7.83
C SER A 46 -6.12 -5.94 8.24
N LEU A 47 -5.25 -6.38 7.33
CA LEU A 47 -3.81 -6.44 7.55
C LEU A 47 -3.21 -5.03 7.64
N GLY A 48 -3.58 -4.14 6.73
CA GLY A 48 -3.09 -2.75 6.72
C GLY A 48 -3.45 -1.96 7.98
N ARG A 49 -4.58 -2.28 8.62
CA ARG A 49 -5.02 -1.60 9.86
C ARG A 49 -4.52 -2.27 11.14
N LEU A 50 -3.99 -3.48 11.06
CA LEU A 50 -3.69 -4.27 12.25
C LEU A 50 -2.69 -3.58 13.18
N LEU A 51 -1.61 -3.04 12.64
CA LEU A 51 -0.58 -2.36 13.43
C LEU A 51 -1.12 -1.09 14.13
N GLU A 52 -1.99 -0.34 13.45
CA GLU A 52 -2.67 0.82 14.05
C GLU A 52 -3.57 0.39 15.21
N VAL A 53 -4.42 -0.63 14.98
CA VAL A 53 -5.35 -1.09 16.01
C VAL A 53 -4.64 -1.68 17.22
N ILE A 54 -3.49 -2.35 17.03
CA ILE A 54 -2.64 -2.83 18.14
C ILE A 54 -2.23 -1.69 19.07
N GLN A 55 -1.99 -0.48 18.54
CA GLN A 55 -1.61 0.69 19.36
C GLN A 55 -2.78 1.29 20.15
N LEU A 56 -4.02 1.02 19.73
CA LEU A 56 -5.24 1.60 20.30
C LEU A 56 -5.89 0.73 21.39
N VAL A 57 -5.45 -0.52 21.54
CA VAL A 57 -6.03 -1.47 22.48
C VAL A 57 -5.10 -1.75 23.68
N ASP A 58 -5.69 -2.17 24.80
CA ASP A 58 -4.91 -2.53 25.99
C ASP A 58 -4.13 -3.83 25.79
N ILE A 59 -4.76 -4.79 25.10
CA ILE A 59 -4.14 -6.07 24.73
C ILE A 59 -4.50 -6.42 23.29
N ALA A 60 -3.52 -6.86 22.51
CA ALA A 60 -3.74 -7.54 21.23
C ALA A 60 -3.12 -8.93 21.24
N ILE A 61 -3.91 -9.93 20.90
CA ILE A 61 -3.49 -11.35 20.80
C ILE A 61 -3.66 -11.78 19.35
N LEU A 62 -2.54 -12.19 18.75
CA LEU A 62 -2.50 -12.57 17.34
C LEU A 62 -2.41 -14.08 17.19
N TYR A 63 -3.22 -14.60 16.29
CA TYR A 63 -3.30 -16.02 15.97
C TYR A 63 -3.03 -16.24 14.48
N ASP A 64 -2.24 -17.26 14.17
CA ASP A 64 -2.18 -17.81 12.82
C ASP A 64 -3.21 -18.90 12.65
N ASN A 65 -3.85 -18.92 11.48
CA ASN A 65 -4.77 -19.95 11.07
C ASN A 65 -4.52 -20.38 9.61
N SER A 66 -3.27 -20.33 9.14
CA SER A 66 -2.91 -20.77 7.79
C SER A 66 -3.02 -22.29 7.65
N CYS A 67 -2.38 -23.02 8.54
CA CYS A 67 -2.39 -24.48 8.61
C CYS A 67 -3.09 -24.99 9.87
N ARG A 68 -2.75 -24.44 11.03
CA ARG A 68 -3.28 -24.78 12.34
C ARG A 68 -3.60 -23.50 13.09
N PHE A 69 -4.57 -23.55 14.00
CA PHE A 69 -4.95 -22.40 14.82
C PHE A 69 -4.00 -22.29 16.01
N ASP A 70 -3.02 -21.42 15.91
CA ASP A 70 -1.99 -21.21 16.95
C ASP A 70 -1.87 -19.72 17.31
N ARG A 71 -1.76 -19.43 18.62
CA ARG A 71 -1.38 -18.12 19.09
C ARG A 71 0.13 -17.94 18.90
N PHE A 72 0.56 -16.81 18.34
CA PHE A 72 1.99 -16.58 18.12
C PHE A 72 2.51 -15.26 18.69
N ALA A 73 1.66 -14.25 18.93
CA ALA A 73 2.12 -12.98 19.50
C ALA A 73 1.09 -12.36 20.45
N VAL A 74 1.59 -11.63 21.44
CA VAL A 74 0.80 -10.83 22.38
C VAL A 74 1.42 -9.45 22.52
N PHE A 75 0.60 -8.42 22.42
CA PHE A 75 0.96 -7.02 22.69
C PHE A 75 0.19 -6.50 23.90
N GLU A 76 0.80 -5.66 24.69
CA GLU A 76 0.16 -4.87 25.74
C GLU A 76 0.49 -3.40 25.52
N TYR A 77 -0.57 -2.58 25.42
CA TYR A 77 -0.43 -1.14 25.16
C TYR A 77 0.51 -0.83 23.98
N GLY A 78 0.30 -1.54 22.86
CA GLY A 78 1.09 -1.42 21.65
C GLY A 78 2.49 -2.05 21.69
N LYS A 79 2.96 -2.51 22.84
CA LYS A 79 4.30 -3.09 23.01
C LYS A 79 4.27 -4.60 22.96
N LEU A 80 5.13 -5.20 22.13
CA LEU A 80 5.27 -6.66 22.05
C LEU A 80 5.72 -7.22 23.39
N LYS A 81 4.96 -8.19 23.92
CA LYS A 81 5.26 -8.91 25.17
C LYS A 81 5.81 -10.30 24.93
N THR A 82 5.14 -11.04 24.06
CA THR A 82 5.55 -12.40 23.70
C THR A 82 5.38 -12.61 22.21
N VAL A 83 6.33 -13.34 21.63
CA VAL A 83 6.27 -13.82 20.25
C VAL A 83 6.89 -15.21 20.21
N GLU A 84 6.26 -16.14 19.47
CA GLU A 84 6.79 -17.48 19.26
C GLU A 84 7.95 -17.43 18.24
N ASN A 85 8.87 -18.39 18.34
CA ASN A 85 10.03 -18.47 17.44
C ASN A 85 9.64 -18.69 15.98
N GLN A 86 8.52 -19.37 15.73
CA GLN A 86 7.98 -19.59 14.40
C GLN A 86 6.81 -18.65 14.17
N GLN A 87 7.07 -17.59 13.39
CA GLN A 87 6.05 -16.60 13.06
C GLN A 87 5.43 -16.93 11.71
N PRO A 88 4.11 -16.67 11.51
CA PRO A 88 3.45 -16.89 10.25
C PRO A 88 3.94 -15.92 9.17
N PHE A 89 3.93 -16.35 7.92
CA PHE A 89 4.41 -15.58 6.79
C PHE A 89 3.68 -14.23 6.64
N TRP A 90 2.35 -14.23 6.83
CA TRP A 90 1.56 -12.99 6.78
C TRP A 90 1.97 -11.96 7.84
N TRP A 91 2.42 -12.44 9.03
CA TRP A 91 2.89 -11.56 10.11
C TRP A 91 4.32 -11.09 9.86
N ILE A 92 5.22 -11.96 9.43
CA ILE A 92 6.58 -11.58 9.03
C ILE A 92 6.49 -10.48 7.99
N ASN A 93 5.60 -10.62 7.02
CA ASN A 93 5.36 -9.64 5.98
C ASN A 93 4.80 -8.30 6.49
N ILE A 94 4.08 -8.27 7.62
CA ILE A 94 3.64 -7.02 8.27
C ILE A 94 4.74 -6.47 9.17
N CYS A 95 5.54 -7.36 9.79
CA CYS A 95 6.57 -7.05 10.78
C CYS A 95 7.99 -7.06 10.24
N GLU A 96 8.23 -7.27 8.96
CA GLU A 96 9.49 -6.88 8.31
C GLU A 96 9.71 -5.36 8.29
N LEU A 97 8.85 -4.63 9.01
CA LEU A 97 9.25 -3.44 9.73
C LEU A 97 10.18 -3.91 10.84
N PRO A 98 11.50 -3.85 10.69
CA PRO A 98 12.40 -4.39 11.69
C PRO A 98 12.16 -3.64 13.00
N LEU A 99 11.93 -4.39 14.06
CA LEU A 99 12.13 -3.92 15.44
C LEU A 99 13.65 -3.72 15.68
N THR A 100 14.34 -3.12 14.74
CA THR A 100 15.74 -2.75 14.90
C THR A 100 15.77 -1.41 15.64
N GLU A 101 16.57 -1.35 16.67
CA GLU A 101 16.82 -0.13 17.45
C GLU A 101 17.41 1.02 16.60
N GLN A 102 17.78 0.75 15.35
CA GLN A 102 18.41 1.72 14.44
C GLN A 102 17.34 2.27 13.49
N VAL A 103 16.90 3.48 13.79
CA VAL A 103 16.05 4.28 12.91
C VAL A 103 16.96 5.05 11.95
N HIS A 104 16.89 4.71 10.67
CA HIS A 104 17.61 5.42 9.61
C HIS A 104 16.93 6.74 9.26
N THR A 105 17.69 7.63 8.65
CA THR A 105 17.23 8.96 8.26
C THR A 105 17.39 9.21 6.76
N ILE A 106 16.73 10.26 6.26
CA ILE A 106 16.82 10.67 4.85
C ILE A 106 18.26 10.99 4.45
N GLU A 107 19.07 11.54 5.36
CA GLU A 107 20.48 11.81 5.11
C GLU A 107 21.26 10.52 4.78
N GLU A 108 20.90 9.39 5.39
CA GLU A 108 21.51 8.10 5.10
C GLU A 108 21.11 7.58 3.71
N ILE A 109 19.89 7.86 3.24
CA ILE A 109 19.50 7.59 1.85
C ILE A 109 20.36 8.39 0.88
N TYR A 110 20.57 9.68 1.14
CA TYR A 110 21.45 10.51 0.29
C TYR A 110 22.92 10.14 0.36
N ALA A 111 23.34 9.43 1.40
CA ALA A 111 24.69 8.93 1.54
C ALA A 111 24.93 7.57 0.86
N LEU A 112 23.88 6.95 0.30
CA LEU A 112 24.03 5.69 -0.45
C LEU A 112 24.93 5.91 -1.69
N PRO A 113 25.66 4.87 -2.12
CA PRO A 113 26.37 4.91 -3.40
C PRO A 113 25.42 5.24 -4.57
N GLU A 114 25.89 5.97 -5.58
CA GLU A 114 25.10 6.43 -6.74
C GLU A 114 24.41 5.27 -7.50
N GLU A 115 24.97 4.06 -7.42
CA GLU A 115 24.39 2.87 -8.06
C GLU A 115 23.23 2.25 -7.26
N LYS A 116 23.04 2.68 -6.00
CA LYS A 116 21.99 2.17 -5.12
C LYS A 116 20.86 3.13 -5.01
N ARG A 117 19.65 2.61 -5.16
CA ARG A 117 18.41 3.33 -4.90
C ARG A 117 17.67 2.61 -3.79
N ALA A 118 17.07 3.38 -2.91
CA ALA A 118 16.28 2.85 -1.80
C ALA A 118 15.20 3.84 -1.39
N GLU A 119 14.14 3.32 -0.82
CA GLU A 119 13.11 4.06 -0.12
C GLU A 119 13.34 3.94 1.39
N LEU A 120 12.85 4.91 2.14
CA LEU A 120 12.87 4.91 3.59
C LEU A 120 11.44 4.97 4.11
N ILE A 121 11.03 4.00 4.90
CA ILE A 121 9.69 3.98 5.48
C ILE A 121 9.81 3.69 6.97
N ASP A 122 9.35 4.61 7.80
CA ASP A 122 9.46 4.55 9.28
C ASP A 122 10.90 4.26 9.76
N GLY A 123 11.88 4.87 9.10
CA GLY A 123 13.29 4.67 9.44
C GLY A 123 13.88 3.36 8.97
N GLN A 124 13.22 2.62 8.08
CA GLN A 124 13.72 1.39 7.50
C GLN A 124 14.05 1.58 6.02
N ILE A 125 15.24 1.14 5.62
CA ILE A 125 15.74 1.26 4.24
C ILE A 125 15.28 0.04 3.43
N TYR A 126 14.63 0.29 2.30
CA TYR A 126 14.19 -0.70 1.33
C TYR A 126 14.90 -0.46 -0.01
N GLU A 127 15.87 -1.31 -0.35
CA GLU A 127 16.55 -1.23 -1.64
C GLU A 127 15.58 -1.54 -2.79
N THR A 128 15.64 -0.74 -3.87
CA THR A 128 14.79 -0.90 -5.04
C THR A 128 15.57 -1.52 -6.21
N GLU A 129 14.92 -2.41 -6.95
CA GLU A 129 15.49 -3.04 -8.14
C GLU A 129 15.16 -2.25 -9.41
N PRO A 130 16.00 -2.32 -10.47
CA PRO A 130 15.68 -1.71 -11.75
C PRO A 130 14.35 -2.25 -12.32
N PRO A 131 13.47 -1.36 -12.83
CA PRO A 131 12.17 -1.76 -13.36
C PRO A 131 12.30 -2.53 -14.67
N SER A 132 11.36 -3.47 -14.93
CA SER A 132 11.27 -4.19 -16.20
C SER A 132 10.83 -3.27 -17.35
N ILE A 133 11.07 -3.70 -18.59
CA ILE A 133 10.61 -2.96 -19.80
C ILE A 133 9.09 -2.75 -19.77
N LEU A 134 8.31 -3.77 -19.38
CA LEU A 134 6.85 -3.63 -19.30
C LEU A 134 6.43 -2.63 -18.24
N HIS A 135 7.08 -2.64 -17.08
CA HIS A 135 6.87 -1.66 -16.02
C HIS A 135 7.10 -0.23 -16.53
N GLN A 136 8.23 0.03 -17.19
CA GLN A 136 8.52 1.35 -17.75
C GLN A 136 7.52 1.78 -18.83
N ARG A 137 7.09 0.84 -19.72
CA ARG A 137 6.07 1.15 -20.72
C ARG A 137 4.74 1.56 -20.08
N ILE A 138 4.31 0.87 -19.03
CA ILE A 138 3.08 1.20 -18.29
C ILE A 138 3.24 2.56 -17.62
N SER A 139 4.36 2.79 -16.92
CA SER A 139 4.61 4.05 -16.21
C SER A 139 4.55 5.25 -17.15
N ILE A 140 5.27 5.20 -18.27
CA ILE A 140 5.30 6.32 -19.22
C ILE A 140 3.95 6.53 -19.92
N ALA A 141 3.22 5.45 -20.23
CA ALA A 141 1.91 5.54 -20.87
C ALA A 141 0.86 6.18 -19.95
N LEU A 142 0.82 5.78 -18.68
CA LEU A 142 -0.06 6.36 -17.67
C LEU A 142 0.29 7.83 -17.39
N ALA A 143 1.57 8.13 -17.16
CA ALA A 143 2.02 9.51 -16.90
C ALA A 143 1.64 10.44 -18.06
N ASN A 144 1.89 10.04 -19.30
CA ASN A 144 1.54 10.82 -20.49
C ASN A 144 0.02 11.00 -20.63
N LYS A 145 -0.78 9.98 -20.36
CA LYS A 145 -2.25 10.06 -20.43
C LYS A 145 -2.80 11.08 -19.45
N ILE A 146 -2.33 11.01 -18.19
CA ILE A 146 -2.77 11.91 -17.12
C ILE A 146 -2.28 13.35 -17.40
N ALA A 147 -1.00 13.52 -17.76
CA ALA A 147 -0.43 14.84 -18.09
C ALA A 147 -1.16 15.48 -19.27
N GLY A 148 -1.38 14.74 -20.36
CA GLY A 148 -2.10 15.24 -21.53
C GLY A 148 -3.54 15.63 -21.21
N TYR A 149 -4.22 14.92 -20.32
CA TYR A 149 -5.54 15.32 -19.83
C TYR A 149 -5.47 16.66 -19.07
N ILE A 150 -4.54 16.78 -18.10
CA ILE A 150 -4.37 18.00 -17.30
C ILE A 150 -4.10 19.20 -18.22
N ASP A 151 -3.17 19.06 -19.17
CA ASP A 151 -2.84 20.10 -20.14
C ASP A 151 -4.05 20.51 -21.01
N SER A 152 -4.85 19.52 -21.45
CA SER A 152 -6.06 19.79 -22.25
C SER A 152 -7.12 20.60 -21.50
N LYS A 153 -7.17 20.43 -20.18
CA LYS A 153 -8.07 21.16 -19.27
C LYS A 153 -7.46 22.45 -18.73
N LYS A 154 -6.18 22.74 -19.06
CA LYS A 154 -5.41 23.86 -18.48
C LYS A 154 -5.35 23.78 -16.96
N GLY A 155 -5.23 22.56 -16.42
CA GLY A 155 -5.13 22.32 -14.98
C GLY A 155 -3.74 22.65 -14.42
N ASP A 156 -3.69 22.96 -13.13
CA ASP A 156 -2.46 23.34 -12.44
C ASP A 156 -1.67 22.15 -11.85
N CYS A 157 -2.26 20.96 -11.79
CA CYS A 157 -1.61 19.77 -11.26
C CYS A 157 -0.40 19.37 -12.14
N LYS A 158 0.62 18.83 -11.49
CA LYS A 158 1.83 18.31 -12.14
C LYS A 158 1.90 16.81 -12.02
N VAL A 159 2.38 16.15 -13.08
CA VAL A 159 2.60 14.70 -13.12
C VAL A 159 4.10 14.44 -13.15
N PHE A 160 4.55 13.61 -12.25
CA PHE A 160 5.93 13.16 -12.20
C PHE A 160 5.96 11.62 -12.23
N HIS A 161 6.95 11.06 -12.88
CA HIS A 161 7.28 9.64 -12.78
C HIS A 161 8.59 9.46 -12.02
N ALA A 162 8.79 8.26 -11.48
CA ALA A 162 10.01 7.93 -10.74
C ALA A 162 11.30 8.20 -11.57
N PRO A 163 12.38 8.63 -10.91
CA PRO A 163 12.49 8.91 -9.50
C PRO A 163 12.02 10.33 -9.14
N LEU A 164 11.02 10.42 -8.29
CA LEU A 164 10.67 11.67 -7.62
C LEU A 164 10.65 11.40 -6.12
N ALA A 165 11.45 12.12 -5.36
CA ALA A 165 11.42 12.05 -3.91
C ALA A 165 10.09 12.57 -3.37
N VAL A 166 9.40 11.78 -2.55
CA VAL A 166 8.18 12.18 -1.84
C VAL A 166 8.40 12.00 -0.34
N PHE A 167 8.42 13.11 0.38
CA PHE A 167 8.58 13.18 1.84
C PHE A 167 7.20 13.16 2.49
N LEU A 168 6.57 11.98 2.57
CA LEU A 168 5.15 11.81 2.85
C LEU A 168 4.66 12.53 4.11
N ASN A 169 5.41 12.44 5.21
CA ASN A 169 4.99 12.94 6.52
C ASN A 169 5.67 14.25 6.90
N ASN A 170 6.53 14.82 6.05
CA ASN A 170 7.45 15.92 6.41
C ASN A 170 8.32 15.58 7.64
N ASP A 171 8.58 14.31 7.88
CA ASP A 171 9.52 13.81 8.88
C ASP A 171 10.85 13.41 8.21
N ASN A 172 11.81 12.97 9.03
CA ASN A 172 13.12 12.55 8.56
C ASN A 172 13.26 11.03 8.40
N THR A 173 12.14 10.31 8.44
CA THR A 173 12.11 8.85 8.51
C THR A 173 11.27 8.20 7.41
N THR A 174 10.60 9.01 6.56
CA THR A 174 9.76 8.50 5.48
C THR A 174 10.02 9.24 4.18
N TYR A 175 10.61 8.51 3.23
CA TYR A 175 10.96 8.94 1.88
C TYR A 175 10.60 7.82 0.91
N VAL A 176 9.73 8.10 -0.06
CA VAL A 176 9.30 7.13 -1.08
C VAL A 176 9.47 7.72 -2.48
N GLU A 177 9.54 6.85 -3.48
CA GLU A 177 9.64 7.21 -4.90
C GLU A 177 8.51 6.51 -5.68
N PRO A 178 7.25 7.02 -5.63
CA PRO A 178 6.16 6.42 -6.37
C PRO A 178 6.44 6.36 -7.86
N ASP A 179 6.01 5.31 -8.54
CA ASP A 179 6.19 5.18 -9.99
C ASP A 179 5.56 6.35 -10.76
N ILE A 180 4.40 6.85 -10.27
CA ILE A 180 3.78 8.09 -10.78
C ILE A 180 3.16 8.85 -9.60
N SER A 181 3.40 10.15 -9.56
CA SER A 181 2.79 11.08 -8.61
C SER A 181 2.05 12.20 -9.33
N VAL A 182 0.82 12.49 -8.91
CA VAL A 182 0.08 13.69 -9.33
C VAL A 182 -0.01 14.66 -8.17
N ILE A 183 0.48 15.87 -8.34
CA ILE A 183 0.57 16.91 -7.30
C ILE A 183 -0.16 18.14 -7.78
N CYS A 184 -1.22 18.55 -7.05
CA CYS A 184 -2.05 19.68 -7.40
C CYS A 184 -1.71 20.95 -6.61
N ASP A 185 -1.12 20.79 -5.42
CA ASP A 185 -0.56 21.92 -4.66
C ASP A 185 0.92 22.13 -5.01
N ASN A 186 1.19 23.06 -5.90
CA ASN A 186 2.55 23.36 -6.34
C ASN A 186 3.47 23.90 -5.22
N ASN A 187 2.94 24.33 -4.07
CA ASN A 187 3.75 24.74 -2.92
C ASN A 187 4.43 23.55 -2.23
N LYS A 188 3.98 22.34 -2.50
CA LYS A 188 4.63 21.10 -2.01
C LYS A 188 5.89 20.74 -2.80
N ILE A 189 6.13 21.36 -3.96
CA ILE A 189 7.23 21.00 -4.87
C ILE A 189 8.40 21.93 -4.65
N ASP A 190 9.56 21.36 -4.35
CA ASP A 190 10.85 22.09 -4.31
C ASP A 190 11.93 21.33 -5.12
N ASP A 191 13.17 21.82 -5.09
CA ASP A 191 14.30 21.22 -5.82
C ASP A 191 14.65 19.79 -5.34
N ARG A 192 14.18 19.38 -4.15
CA ARG A 192 14.41 18.05 -3.59
C ARG A 192 13.32 17.06 -3.95
N GLY A 193 12.08 17.54 -4.20
CA GLY A 193 10.95 16.69 -4.49
C GLY A 193 9.62 17.23 -3.99
N CYS A 194 8.73 16.35 -3.55
CA CYS A 194 7.41 16.67 -3.02
C CYS A 194 7.39 16.59 -1.49
N ASN A 195 7.07 17.70 -0.84
CA ASN A 195 6.92 17.78 0.62
C ASN A 195 5.47 17.52 1.03
N GLY A 196 5.22 16.34 1.58
CA GLY A 196 3.89 15.85 1.93
C GLY A 196 3.29 14.95 0.85
N ALA A 197 2.07 14.48 1.12
CA ALA A 197 1.37 13.55 0.25
C ALA A 197 1.02 14.15 -1.12
N PRO A 198 1.26 13.46 -2.25
CA PRO A 198 0.68 13.80 -3.54
C PRO A 198 -0.85 13.61 -3.51
N ASP A 199 -1.57 14.20 -4.47
CA ASP A 199 -3.01 13.98 -4.61
C ASP A 199 -3.32 12.57 -5.09
N MET A 200 -2.47 12.02 -5.98
CA MET A 200 -2.57 10.65 -6.46
C MET A 200 -1.19 10.01 -6.53
N ALA A 201 -1.10 8.76 -6.12
CA ALA A 201 0.07 7.90 -6.30
C ALA A 201 -0.29 6.65 -7.09
N ILE A 202 0.60 6.20 -7.97
CA ILE A 202 0.46 4.95 -8.72
C ILE A 202 1.73 4.14 -8.53
N GLU A 203 1.57 2.87 -8.13
CA GLU A 203 2.64 1.88 -8.07
C GLU A 203 2.40 0.77 -9.07
N ILE A 204 3.43 0.38 -9.80
CA ILE A 204 3.39 -0.69 -10.79
C ILE A 204 4.15 -1.88 -10.23
N VAL A 205 3.40 -2.89 -9.83
CA VAL A 205 3.91 -4.03 -9.06
C VAL A 205 4.95 -4.83 -9.82
N SER A 206 6.09 -5.06 -9.18
CA SER A 206 7.08 -6.08 -9.55
C SER A 206 6.87 -7.36 -8.75
N LYS A 207 7.65 -8.41 -9.02
CA LYS A 207 7.60 -9.63 -8.21
C LYS A 207 8.08 -9.41 -6.77
N SER A 208 9.08 -8.54 -6.60
CA SER A 208 9.67 -8.21 -5.29
C SER A 208 8.89 -7.15 -4.52
N SER A 209 8.18 -6.22 -5.20
CA SER A 209 7.49 -5.11 -4.54
C SER A 209 6.07 -5.41 -4.08
N GLN A 210 5.48 -6.57 -4.41
CA GLN A 210 4.07 -6.86 -4.13
C GLN A 210 3.66 -6.56 -2.68
N HIS A 211 4.45 -7.05 -1.73
CA HIS A 211 4.16 -6.83 -0.32
C HIS A 211 4.21 -5.33 0.05
N MET A 212 5.24 -4.64 -0.43
CA MET A 212 5.42 -3.22 -0.20
C MET A 212 4.21 -2.41 -0.70
N ASP A 213 3.81 -2.64 -1.97
CA ASP A 213 2.77 -1.85 -2.63
C ASP A 213 1.36 -2.15 -2.09
N TYR A 214 1.05 -3.44 -1.83
CA TYR A 214 -0.29 -3.86 -1.38
C TYR A 214 -0.54 -3.63 0.11
N LEU A 215 0.49 -3.47 0.94
CA LEU A 215 0.32 -3.35 2.39
C LEU A 215 0.98 -2.10 2.95
N ILE A 216 2.31 -1.99 2.88
CA ILE A 216 3.05 -0.92 3.56
C ILE A 216 2.74 0.43 2.92
N LYS A 217 2.94 0.57 1.62
CA LYS A 217 2.68 1.83 0.90
C LYS A 217 1.19 2.18 0.90
N LEU A 218 0.29 1.19 0.78
CA LEU A 218 -1.15 1.43 0.90
C LEU A 218 -1.48 2.13 2.22
N PHE A 219 -0.96 1.62 3.33
CA PHE A 219 -1.16 2.22 4.64
C PHE A 219 -0.54 3.62 4.71
N LYS A 220 0.70 3.78 4.22
CA LYS A 220 1.43 5.05 4.25
C LYS A 220 0.75 6.14 3.41
N TYR A 221 0.35 5.83 2.20
CA TYR A 221 -0.36 6.78 1.33
C TYR A 221 -1.70 7.20 1.92
N ARG A 222 -2.45 6.25 2.47
CA ARG A 222 -3.72 6.54 3.14
C ARG A 222 -3.54 7.47 4.34
N THR A 223 -2.61 7.15 5.25
CA THR A 223 -2.40 7.93 6.49
C THR A 223 -1.76 9.30 6.24
N ALA A 224 -0.97 9.42 5.19
CA ALA A 224 -0.37 10.70 4.78
C ALA A 224 -1.36 11.65 4.10
N GLY A 225 -2.54 11.16 3.67
CA GLY A 225 -3.57 11.97 3.05
C GLY A 225 -3.51 12.02 1.52
N VAL A 226 -2.92 11.01 0.88
CA VAL A 226 -3.12 10.77 -0.56
C VAL A 226 -4.61 10.59 -0.80
N ARG A 227 -5.15 11.16 -1.88
CA ARG A 227 -6.58 11.08 -2.18
C ARG A 227 -6.95 9.86 -2.99
N GLU A 228 -6.03 9.44 -3.88
CA GLU A 228 -6.22 8.30 -4.77
C GLU A 228 -4.94 7.49 -4.90
N TYR A 229 -5.03 6.17 -4.79
CA TYR A 229 -3.89 5.26 -4.93
C TYR A 229 -4.22 4.10 -5.86
N TRP A 230 -3.38 3.89 -6.86
CA TRP A 230 -3.50 2.80 -7.82
C TRP A 230 -2.38 1.79 -7.63
N ILE A 231 -2.75 0.51 -7.58
CA ILE A 231 -1.82 -0.62 -7.63
C ILE A 231 -2.02 -1.33 -8.97
N VAL A 232 -1.12 -1.08 -9.90
CA VAL A 232 -1.14 -1.68 -11.25
C VAL A 232 -0.34 -2.96 -11.24
N ASN A 233 -0.98 -4.09 -11.50
CA ASN A 233 -0.32 -5.41 -11.54
C ASN A 233 -0.20 -5.94 -12.97
N PRO A 234 0.99 -5.81 -13.61
CA PRO A 234 1.19 -6.27 -14.99
C PRO A 234 1.08 -7.79 -15.15
N MET A 235 1.43 -8.55 -14.11
CA MET A 235 1.42 -10.02 -14.14
C MET A 235 -0.01 -10.58 -14.13
N LYS A 236 -0.91 -9.93 -13.39
CA LYS A 236 -2.33 -10.29 -13.30
C LYS A 236 -3.20 -9.50 -14.27
N ARG A 237 -2.66 -8.49 -14.94
CA ARG A 237 -3.38 -7.52 -15.79
C ARG A 237 -4.55 -6.88 -15.04
N THR A 238 -4.31 -6.45 -13.81
CA THR A 238 -5.32 -5.82 -12.94
C THR A 238 -4.84 -4.49 -12.40
N VAL A 239 -5.78 -3.62 -12.08
CA VAL A 239 -5.55 -2.37 -11.37
C VAL A 239 -6.47 -2.34 -10.15
N LEU A 240 -5.90 -2.17 -8.98
CA LEU A 240 -6.66 -1.93 -7.76
C LEU A 240 -6.61 -0.43 -7.46
N VAL A 241 -7.77 0.20 -7.46
CA VAL A 241 -7.95 1.63 -7.23
C VAL A 241 -8.49 1.85 -5.84
N TYR A 242 -7.81 2.65 -5.04
CA TYR A 242 -8.26 3.13 -3.74
C TYR A 242 -8.58 4.61 -3.81
N ILE A 243 -9.76 4.98 -3.35
CA ILE A 243 -10.16 6.38 -3.11
C ILE A 243 -10.22 6.57 -1.60
N PHE A 244 -9.39 7.47 -1.08
CA PHE A 244 -9.32 7.75 0.35
C PHE A 244 -10.14 9.01 0.72
N GLY A 245 -10.62 9.08 1.95
CA GLY A 245 -11.39 10.21 2.47
C GLY A 245 -12.72 9.78 3.10
N GLU A 246 -13.70 10.69 3.17
CA GLU A 246 -14.98 10.43 3.86
C GLU A 246 -15.79 9.28 3.24
N ASN A 247 -15.69 9.08 1.92
CA ASN A 247 -16.35 8.00 1.19
C ASN A 247 -15.30 7.06 0.61
N GLU A 248 -14.51 6.43 1.49
CA GLU A 248 -13.49 5.48 1.06
C GLU A 248 -14.08 4.34 0.24
N ASP A 249 -13.48 4.09 -0.92
CA ASP A 249 -13.83 2.98 -1.80
C ASP A 249 -12.58 2.29 -2.35
N SER A 250 -12.72 1.01 -2.68
CA SER A 250 -11.69 0.28 -3.39
C SER A 250 -12.33 -0.61 -4.45
N THR A 251 -11.86 -0.48 -5.68
CA THR A 251 -12.38 -1.24 -6.81
C THR A 251 -11.25 -1.86 -7.62
N GLN A 252 -11.37 -3.16 -7.93
CA GLN A 252 -10.46 -3.84 -8.81
C GLN A 252 -11.01 -3.84 -10.23
N TYR A 253 -10.14 -3.47 -11.18
CA TYR A 253 -10.38 -3.45 -12.62
C TYR A 253 -9.42 -4.41 -13.32
N VAL A 254 -9.77 -4.84 -14.54
CA VAL A 254 -8.84 -5.46 -15.48
C VAL A 254 -8.30 -4.41 -16.47
N PHE A 255 -7.23 -4.70 -17.19
CA PHE A 255 -6.61 -3.74 -18.11
C PHE A 255 -7.52 -3.29 -19.25
N GLU A 256 -8.51 -4.12 -19.59
CA GLU A 256 -9.50 -3.89 -20.63
C GLU A 256 -10.65 -2.96 -20.17
N ASP A 257 -10.78 -2.68 -18.89
CA ASP A 257 -11.83 -1.81 -18.37
C ASP A 257 -11.49 -0.32 -18.56
N ASP A 258 -12.53 0.50 -18.68
CA ASP A 258 -12.43 1.96 -18.60
C ASP A 258 -12.38 2.37 -17.13
N ILE A 259 -11.17 2.57 -16.61
CA ILE A 259 -10.93 2.85 -15.19
C ILE A 259 -11.15 4.34 -14.92
N PRO A 260 -12.13 4.72 -14.08
CA PRO A 260 -12.32 6.12 -13.72
C PRO A 260 -11.19 6.61 -12.81
N VAL A 261 -10.71 7.83 -13.07
CA VAL A 261 -9.75 8.52 -12.20
C VAL A 261 -10.51 9.36 -11.20
N GLY A 262 -10.44 9.00 -9.91
CA GLY A 262 -11.28 9.60 -8.86
C GLY A 262 -11.02 11.08 -8.63
N ILE A 263 -9.76 11.54 -8.78
CA ILE A 263 -9.43 12.97 -8.67
C ILE A 263 -9.87 13.81 -9.91
N TYR A 264 -10.30 13.15 -11.00
CA TYR A 264 -10.79 13.78 -12.22
C TYR A 264 -12.06 13.10 -12.73
N SER A 265 -13.22 13.75 -12.55
CA SER A 265 -14.53 13.14 -12.77
C SER A 265 -14.85 12.75 -14.22
N ASP A 266 -14.11 13.27 -15.20
CA ASP A 266 -14.33 13.05 -16.63
C ASP A 266 -13.10 12.40 -17.32
N LEU A 267 -12.16 11.84 -16.54
CA LEU A 267 -11.04 11.06 -17.06
C LEU A 267 -11.27 9.58 -16.78
N THR A 268 -11.21 8.79 -17.85
CA THR A 268 -11.10 7.32 -17.77
C THR A 268 -9.83 6.85 -18.47
N ILE A 269 -9.27 5.76 -17.99
CA ILE A 269 -8.03 5.16 -18.52
C ILE A 269 -8.26 3.68 -18.81
N ASN A 270 -8.02 3.27 -20.07
CA ASN A 270 -7.99 1.88 -20.50
C ASN A 270 -6.53 1.48 -20.77
N LEU A 271 -5.96 0.61 -19.93
CA LEU A 271 -4.56 0.24 -20.06
C LEU A 271 -4.28 -0.61 -21.30
N SER A 272 -5.21 -1.45 -21.72
CA SER A 272 -5.03 -2.25 -22.93
C SER A 272 -4.92 -1.36 -24.18
N GLU A 273 -5.69 -0.27 -24.25
CA GLU A 273 -5.58 0.71 -25.33
C GLU A 273 -4.26 1.50 -25.29
N LEU A 274 -3.82 1.88 -24.09
CA LEU A 274 -2.57 2.64 -23.91
C LEU A 274 -1.30 1.85 -24.25
N LEU A 275 -1.36 0.52 -24.17
CA LEU A 275 -0.21 -0.35 -24.37
C LEU A 275 -0.12 -0.95 -25.79
N ASN A 276 -1.14 -0.78 -26.62
CA ASN A 276 -1.15 -1.15 -28.02
C ASN A 276 -0.47 -0.09 -28.87
#